data_cee42d4120c1ee559b71e190d8abad7d
#
_entry.id   cee42d4120c1ee559b71e190d8abad7d
#
_cell.length_a   1.000
_cell.length_b   1.000
_cell.length_c   1.000
_cell.angle_alpha   90.00
_cell.angle_beta   90.00
_cell.angle_gamma   90.00
#
_symmetry.space_group_name_H-M   'P 1'
#
loop_
_entity.id
_entity.type
_entity.pdbx_description
1 polymer ?
#
loop_
_entity_poly.entity_id
_entity_poly.type
_entity_poly.pdbx_seq_one_letter_code
_entity_poly.pdbx_strand_id
1 'polypeptide(L)'
;MTVKNKVQLITYPDSLGGDLKYLNKVLDTYFKGTFKGGVHILPPFPSSGDRGFAPLTYDKIEPAFGTWEDIRKIGEKHDILVDIMVNHISQKSEFFQDFLKHGKKSKYANLFLTLEKIWPDGKPVQEDIDKMFLRRNLPYSTFTIEETGEEEMVWTTFGKQDPSEQIDLDINSLKVKELFTEFFKNFSKQGIKIVRLDAVGYIIKKLGTSCFFVEPEIYDFIDWITELATSLDIELLPEVHSHYSTQYKLSKHGNWIYDFILPYMVLDTLINKSSSKLCEYLKVRPSKQFTMLDCHDGVPVKPDLDDLITTAEAQKVVDVCVERGANLSLVYSDAHKSEDGFDVHQIRCSYYSVLDCNDDAYLAARAIQFFAPGIPQVYYVGLLAGKNDEENVKATGEGREINRHNFTMKEIEREVNKDVVQRLLKLIDFRNDYLAFDGEFMVYESNDSDIKLGWKKDNKECTLYIDLNTYMSYVEYVNEKDELAIFNI
;
A
#
# COMPACT_ATOMS: atom_id res chain seq x y z
N MET A 1 6.48 3.92 20.56
CA MET A 1 5.24 4.66 20.17
C MET A 1 4.14 3.64 19.88
N THR A 2 2.87 3.99 20.00
CA THR A 2 1.78 3.06 19.68
C THR A 2 0.97 3.65 18.53
N VAL A 3 0.81 2.90 17.43
CA VAL A 3 -0.07 3.28 16.32
C VAL A 3 -1.50 3.41 16.83
N LYS A 4 -2.18 4.52 16.52
CA LYS A 4 -3.55 4.78 16.96
C LYS A 4 -4.53 3.87 16.23
N ASN A 5 -5.40 3.16 16.97
CA ASN A 5 -6.48 2.37 16.39
C ASN A 5 -7.63 3.26 15.90
N LYS A 6 -7.34 4.09 14.91
CA LYS A 6 -8.25 5.08 14.32
C LYS A 6 -8.04 5.11 12.81
N VAL A 7 -9.04 5.60 12.08
CA VAL A 7 -8.99 5.68 10.61
C VAL A 7 -7.91 6.65 10.13
N GLN A 8 -7.13 6.22 9.14
CA GLN A 8 -6.11 7.00 8.45
C GLN A 8 -6.52 7.33 7.02
N LEU A 9 -6.04 8.45 6.50
CA LEU A 9 -6.13 8.82 5.08
C LEU A 9 -4.87 8.36 4.34
N ILE A 10 -5.01 7.84 3.12
CA ILE A 10 -3.91 7.69 2.15
C ILE A 10 -4.14 8.68 1.01
N THR A 11 -3.15 9.51 0.70
CA THR A 11 -3.24 10.47 -0.42
C THR A 11 -1.86 10.79 -0.99
N TYR A 12 -1.80 11.17 -2.26
CA TYR A 12 -0.63 11.86 -2.80
C TYR A 12 -0.59 13.32 -2.32
N PRO A 13 0.58 13.97 -2.32
CA PRO A 13 0.71 15.35 -1.88
C PRO A 13 -0.08 16.35 -2.73
N ASP A 14 -0.33 16.00 -4.01
CA ASP A 14 -1.00 16.83 -5.02
C ASP A 14 -2.45 16.41 -5.33
N SER A 15 -2.93 15.30 -4.80
CA SER A 15 -4.22 14.72 -5.23
C SER A 15 -5.44 15.40 -4.63
N LEU A 16 -5.29 16.13 -3.54
CA LEU A 16 -6.39 16.88 -2.91
C LEU A 16 -6.08 18.38 -2.92
N GLY A 17 -6.32 19.02 -4.08
CA GLY A 17 -6.20 20.45 -4.27
C GLY A 17 -4.91 20.94 -4.92
N GLY A 18 -3.91 20.04 -5.18
CA GLY A 18 -2.75 20.33 -6.01
C GLY A 18 -1.40 20.41 -5.30
N ASP A 19 -1.34 20.62 -3.98
CA ASP A 19 -0.11 20.61 -3.18
C ASP A 19 -0.39 20.37 -1.68
N LEU A 20 0.67 20.29 -0.88
CA LEU A 20 0.59 20.06 0.57
C LEU A 20 -0.13 21.19 1.34
N LYS A 21 -0.09 22.44 0.86
CA LYS A 21 -0.81 23.56 1.47
C LYS A 21 -2.31 23.42 1.26
N TYR A 22 -2.69 23.03 0.04
CA TYR A 22 -4.09 22.74 -0.26
C TYR A 22 -4.56 21.47 0.44
N LEU A 23 -3.73 20.42 0.52
CA LEU A 23 -4.05 19.23 1.32
C LEU A 23 -4.36 19.61 2.78
N ASN A 24 -3.51 20.41 3.43
CA ASN A 24 -3.77 20.88 4.79
C ASN A 24 -5.08 21.67 4.89
N LYS A 25 -5.36 22.55 3.91
CA LYS A 25 -6.61 23.31 3.85
C LYS A 25 -7.83 22.39 3.69
N VAL A 26 -7.73 21.36 2.85
CA VAL A 26 -8.80 20.36 2.64
C VAL A 26 -9.09 19.59 3.93
N LEU A 27 -8.03 19.13 4.61
CA LEU A 27 -8.15 18.45 5.90
C LEU A 27 -8.84 19.33 6.95
N ASP A 28 -8.47 20.60 7.03
CA ASP A 28 -9.05 21.55 7.99
C ASP A 28 -10.49 21.96 7.65
N THR A 29 -10.83 22.03 6.37
CA THR A 29 -12.13 22.54 5.91
C THR A 29 -13.19 21.45 5.87
N TYR A 30 -12.86 20.31 5.27
CA TYR A 30 -13.84 19.26 4.96
C TYR A 30 -13.71 18.01 5.85
N PHE A 31 -12.52 17.75 6.42
CA PHE A 31 -12.22 16.53 7.16
C PHE A 31 -11.67 16.78 8.55
N LYS A 32 -12.05 17.90 9.16
CA LYS A 32 -11.58 18.29 10.49
C LYS A 32 -11.96 17.23 11.53
N GLY A 33 -10.94 16.61 12.12
CA GLY A 33 -11.13 15.58 13.16
C GLY A 33 -11.54 14.19 12.63
N THR A 34 -11.64 14.00 11.31
CA THR A 34 -12.02 12.72 10.69
C THR A 34 -10.87 11.71 10.74
N PHE A 35 -9.66 12.10 10.36
CA PHE A 35 -8.51 11.17 10.29
C PHE A 35 -7.69 11.20 11.58
N LYS A 36 -8.27 10.66 12.66
CA LYS A 36 -7.66 10.60 14.00
C LYS A 36 -6.47 9.65 14.08
N GLY A 37 -6.37 8.69 13.16
CA GLY A 37 -5.27 7.74 13.04
C GLY A 37 -4.03 8.29 12.35
N GLY A 38 -4.20 9.34 11.53
CA GLY A 38 -3.10 9.97 10.79
C GLY A 38 -3.34 10.10 9.29
N VAL A 39 -2.30 10.58 8.59
CA VAL A 39 -2.29 10.78 7.14
C VAL A 39 -1.05 10.13 6.54
N HIS A 40 -1.27 9.17 5.65
CA HIS A 40 -0.23 8.59 4.79
C HIS A 40 -0.09 9.46 3.55
N ILE A 41 1.00 10.21 3.48
CA ILE A 41 1.37 11.01 2.31
C ILE A 41 2.29 10.15 1.45
N LEU A 42 1.75 9.63 0.34
CA LEU A 42 2.49 8.86 -0.67
C LEU A 42 3.66 9.71 -1.18
N PRO A 43 4.77 9.12 -1.68
CA PRO A 43 6.08 9.75 -1.74
C PRO A 43 6.07 11.22 -2.18
N PRO A 44 6.30 12.18 -1.27
CA PRO A 44 6.33 13.61 -1.58
C PRO A 44 7.72 14.10 -1.99
N PHE A 45 8.66 13.18 -2.22
CA PHE A 45 10.07 13.46 -2.49
C PHE A 45 10.34 13.70 -3.98
N PRO A 46 11.43 14.40 -4.35
CA PRO A 46 11.87 14.48 -5.73
C PRO A 46 12.04 13.09 -6.34
N SER A 47 11.42 12.87 -7.49
CA SER A 47 11.40 11.57 -8.15
C SER A 47 11.53 11.72 -9.66
N SER A 48 12.14 10.74 -10.31
CA SER A 48 12.25 10.70 -11.77
C SER A 48 11.16 9.91 -12.47
N GLY A 49 10.26 9.27 -11.70
CA GLY A 49 9.21 8.45 -12.29
C GLY A 49 8.31 7.77 -11.27
N ASP A 50 7.37 7.00 -11.78
CA ASP A 50 6.39 6.20 -11.04
C ASP A 50 5.70 6.98 -9.89
N ARG A 51 5.41 8.27 -10.17
CA ARG A 51 4.68 9.15 -9.25
C ARG A 51 5.24 9.18 -7.81
N GLY A 52 6.58 9.26 -7.69
CA GLY A 52 7.29 9.33 -6.42
C GLY A 52 8.11 8.07 -6.08
N PHE A 53 7.81 6.93 -6.71
CA PHE A 53 8.47 5.64 -6.39
C PHE A 53 9.82 5.41 -7.10
N ALA A 54 10.38 6.42 -7.78
CA ALA A 54 11.76 6.46 -8.25
C ALA A 54 12.50 7.67 -7.61
N PRO A 55 12.75 7.64 -6.29
CA PRO A 55 13.20 8.82 -5.54
C PRO A 55 14.64 9.20 -5.88
N LEU A 56 14.91 10.52 -5.94
CA LEU A 56 16.26 11.06 -6.05
C LEU A 56 16.93 11.19 -4.67
N THR A 57 16.15 11.55 -3.67
CA THR A 57 16.59 11.77 -2.29
C THR A 57 15.38 11.80 -1.35
N TYR A 58 15.62 11.65 -0.05
CA TYR A 58 14.62 11.83 1.00
C TYR A 58 14.90 13.07 1.89
N ASP A 59 15.87 13.90 1.52
CA ASP A 59 16.26 15.06 2.32
C ASP A 59 15.33 16.25 2.16
N LYS A 60 14.64 16.33 1.03
CA LYS A 60 13.75 17.45 0.69
C LYS A 60 12.44 16.96 0.06
N ILE A 61 11.43 17.79 0.15
CA ILE A 61 10.15 17.62 -0.54
C ILE A 61 10.30 18.11 -1.99
N GLU A 62 9.59 17.51 -2.93
CA GLU A 62 9.49 17.98 -4.30
C GLU A 62 8.95 19.43 -4.30
N PRO A 63 9.67 20.41 -4.87
CA PRO A 63 9.28 21.82 -4.82
C PRO A 63 7.87 22.11 -5.34
N ALA A 64 7.38 21.29 -6.30
CA ALA A 64 6.00 21.39 -6.81
C ALA A 64 4.94 21.04 -5.75
N PHE A 65 5.29 20.22 -4.77
CA PHE A 65 4.37 19.80 -3.70
C PHE A 65 4.47 20.67 -2.45
N GLY A 66 5.60 21.37 -2.23
CA GLY A 66 5.82 22.23 -1.06
C GLY A 66 7.13 21.94 -0.33
N THR A 67 7.09 21.93 0.98
CA THR A 67 8.27 21.85 1.84
C THR A 67 8.05 20.96 3.05
N TRP A 68 9.13 20.61 3.77
CA TRP A 68 9.03 19.95 5.07
C TRP A 68 8.22 20.74 6.11
N GLU A 69 8.17 22.06 5.99
CA GLU A 69 7.33 22.91 6.85
C GLU A 69 5.84 22.63 6.62
N ASP A 70 5.43 22.38 5.37
CA ASP A 70 4.04 22.04 5.05
C ASP A 70 3.67 20.65 5.60
N ILE A 71 4.59 19.68 5.54
CA ILE A 71 4.43 18.37 6.20
C ILE A 71 4.28 18.54 7.72
N ARG A 72 5.15 19.34 8.37
CA ARG A 72 5.07 19.57 9.83
C ARG A 72 3.75 20.22 10.24
N LYS A 73 3.21 21.13 9.44
CA LYS A 73 1.90 21.76 9.71
C LYS A 73 0.76 20.74 9.70
N ILE A 74 0.77 19.77 8.77
CA ILE A 74 -0.18 18.67 8.80
C ILE A 74 0.08 17.80 10.05
N GLY A 75 1.36 17.59 10.38
CA GLY A 75 1.82 16.80 11.55
C GLY A 75 1.45 17.38 12.91
N GLU A 76 1.08 18.68 13.00
CA GLU A 76 0.54 19.28 14.23
C GLU A 76 -0.79 18.65 14.68
N LYS A 77 -1.54 18.07 13.75
CA LYS A 77 -2.90 17.51 13.98
C LYS A 77 -3.01 16.03 13.67
N HIS A 78 -2.10 15.49 12.86
CA HIS A 78 -2.15 14.13 12.36
C HIS A 78 -0.81 13.43 12.53
N ASP A 79 -0.81 12.14 12.87
CA ASP A 79 0.39 11.33 12.72
C ASP A 79 0.71 11.19 11.23
N ILE A 80 1.95 11.49 10.83
CA ILE A 80 2.35 11.44 9.43
C ILE A 80 3.02 10.10 9.12
N LEU A 81 2.56 9.48 8.04
CA LEU A 81 3.17 8.31 7.44
C LEU A 81 3.72 8.68 6.06
N VAL A 82 4.93 8.21 5.73
CA VAL A 82 5.56 8.34 4.42
C VAL A 82 6.18 7.02 3.97
N ASP A 83 6.49 6.93 2.67
CA ASP A 83 7.16 5.76 2.08
C ASP A 83 8.66 5.95 2.00
N ILE A 84 9.41 4.85 2.12
CA ILE A 84 10.81 4.74 1.72
C ILE A 84 11.00 3.50 0.84
N MET A 85 11.62 3.68 -0.32
CA MET A 85 11.99 2.61 -1.22
C MET A 85 13.31 2.01 -0.73
N VAL A 86 13.24 0.87 -0.03
CA VAL A 86 14.44 0.25 0.54
C VAL A 86 15.23 -0.57 -0.47
N ASN A 87 14.59 -0.96 -1.59
CA ASN A 87 15.24 -1.74 -2.63
C ASN A 87 16.05 -0.90 -3.62
N HIS A 88 15.61 0.33 -3.94
CA HIS A 88 16.16 1.08 -5.07
C HIS A 88 16.11 2.60 -4.87
N ILE A 89 16.88 3.29 -5.71
CA ILE A 89 16.88 4.75 -5.84
C ILE A 89 16.87 5.12 -7.33
N SER A 90 16.53 6.37 -7.65
CA SER A 90 16.53 6.83 -9.04
C SER A 90 17.92 6.80 -9.68
N GLN A 91 17.97 6.41 -10.96
CA GLN A 91 19.12 6.62 -11.82
C GLN A 91 19.60 8.09 -11.83
N LYS A 92 18.67 9.06 -11.70
CA LYS A 92 18.97 10.50 -11.67
C LYS A 92 19.38 11.02 -10.29
N SER A 93 19.49 10.15 -9.28
CA SER A 93 20.01 10.55 -7.96
C SER A 93 21.46 11.03 -8.07
N GLU A 94 21.87 11.98 -7.23
CA GLU A 94 23.26 12.44 -7.17
C GLU A 94 24.25 11.29 -6.91
N PHE A 95 23.81 10.27 -6.18
CA PHE A 95 24.59 9.09 -5.85
C PHE A 95 24.94 8.26 -7.10
N PHE A 96 23.92 7.98 -7.93
CA PHE A 96 24.15 7.18 -9.13
C PHE A 96 24.77 7.99 -10.26
N GLN A 97 24.52 9.30 -10.35
CA GLN A 97 25.20 10.19 -11.30
C GLN A 97 26.71 10.28 -11.03
N ASP A 98 27.13 10.35 -9.77
CA ASP A 98 28.55 10.27 -9.41
C ASP A 98 29.14 8.89 -9.76
N PHE A 99 28.37 7.80 -9.55
CA PHE A 99 28.78 6.46 -9.98
C PHE A 99 28.91 6.35 -11.49
N LEU A 100 28.00 6.88 -12.28
CA LEU A 100 28.09 6.89 -13.75
C LEU A 100 29.33 7.65 -14.23
N LYS A 101 29.70 8.72 -13.55
CA LYS A 101 30.87 9.51 -13.89
C LYS A 101 32.19 8.79 -13.57
N HIS A 102 32.31 8.23 -12.37
CA HIS A 102 33.59 7.75 -11.81
C HIS A 102 33.68 6.20 -11.70
N GLY A 103 32.60 5.47 -11.95
CA GLY A 103 32.54 4.01 -11.81
C GLY A 103 32.92 3.55 -10.40
N LYS A 104 33.77 2.54 -10.33
CA LYS A 104 34.27 1.97 -9.06
C LYS A 104 35.08 2.95 -8.19
N LYS A 105 35.51 4.09 -8.75
CA LYS A 105 36.20 5.15 -8.01
C LYS A 105 35.24 6.14 -7.35
N SER A 106 33.96 6.07 -7.66
CA SER A 106 32.94 6.88 -6.99
C SER A 106 32.93 6.63 -5.50
N LYS A 107 32.78 7.69 -4.71
CA LYS A 107 32.56 7.58 -3.27
C LYS A 107 31.27 6.85 -2.90
N TYR A 108 30.37 6.70 -3.86
CA TYR A 108 29.08 6.02 -3.75
C TYR A 108 29.05 4.63 -4.41
N ALA A 109 30.16 4.13 -4.97
CA ALA A 109 30.19 2.84 -5.66
C ALA A 109 29.67 1.68 -4.82
N ASN A 110 29.87 1.74 -3.50
CA ASN A 110 29.37 0.72 -2.58
C ASN A 110 27.87 0.80 -2.24
N LEU A 111 27.16 1.82 -2.77
CA LEU A 111 25.70 1.85 -2.65
C LEU A 111 25.02 0.90 -3.63
N PHE A 112 25.65 0.61 -4.75
CA PHE A 112 25.00 -0.08 -5.87
C PHE A 112 25.44 -1.55 -5.96
N LEU A 113 24.51 -2.36 -6.42
CA LEU A 113 24.69 -3.79 -6.57
C LEU A 113 25.14 -4.09 -8.01
N THR A 114 26.48 -4.10 -8.25
CA THR A 114 27.05 -4.52 -9.54
C THR A 114 26.99 -6.04 -9.67
N LEU A 115 26.94 -6.57 -10.92
CA LEU A 115 26.77 -8.01 -11.13
C LEU A 115 27.93 -8.84 -10.57
N GLU A 116 29.15 -8.30 -10.52
CA GLU A 116 30.29 -9.00 -9.92
C GLU A 116 30.14 -9.28 -8.42
N LYS A 117 29.25 -8.54 -7.71
CA LYS A 117 28.91 -8.82 -6.32
C LYS A 117 27.96 -9.99 -6.17
N ILE A 118 27.29 -10.38 -7.22
CA ILE A 118 26.28 -11.48 -7.24
C ILE A 118 26.86 -12.71 -7.95
N TRP A 119 27.32 -12.56 -9.20
CA TRP A 119 28.01 -13.61 -9.94
C TRP A 119 29.53 -13.38 -9.86
N PRO A 120 30.31 -14.37 -9.34
CA PRO A 120 31.75 -14.17 -9.04
C PRO A 120 32.58 -13.71 -10.23
N ASP A 121 32.20 -14.07 -11.46
CA ASP A 121 32.83 -13.64 -12.70
C ASP A 121 32.15 -12.43 -13.38
N GLY A 122 31.15 -11.85 -12.72
CA GLY A 122 30.37 -10.72 -13.21
C GLY A 122 29.45 -11.06 -14.38
N LYS A 123 29.30 -12.36 -14.72
CA LYS A 123 28.48 -12.81 -15.85
C LYS A 123 27.18 -13.42 -15.37
N PRO A 124 26.02 -12.90 -15.83
CA PRO A 124 24.73 -13.47 -15.45
C PRO A 124 24.56 -14.89 -16.03
N VAL A 125 24.02 -15.79 -15.22
CA VAL A 125 23.72 -17.17 -15.60
C VAL A 125 22.21 -17.31 -15.79
N GLN A 126 21.79 -17.77 -16.98
CA GLN A 126 20.37 -17.84 -17.34
C GLN A 126 19.59 -18.76 -16.40
N GLU A 127 20.17 -19.89 -15.95
CA GLU A 127 19.53 -20.80 -15.00
C GLU A 127 19.18 -20.12 -13.66
N ASP A 128 20.01 -19.15 -13.21
CA ASP A 128 19.70 -18.37 -12.02
C ASP A 128 18.58 -17.37 -12.29
N ILE A 129 18.63 -16.69 -13.45
CA ILE A 129 17.61 -15.71 -13.85
C ILE A 129 16.23 -16.37 -13.98
N ASP A 130 16.17 -17.58 -14.53
CA ASP A 130 14.93 -18.35 -14.71
C ASP A 130 14.23 -18.67 -13.38
N LYS A 131 14.95 -18.69 -12.27
CA LYS A 131 14.39 -18.91 -10.92
C LYS A 131 13.88 -17.62 -10.27
N MET A 132 14.26 -16.45 -10.78
CA MET A 132 13.97 -15.16 -10.15
C MET A 132 12.52 -14.70 -10.37
N PHE A 133 11.95 -14.04 -9.38
CA PHE A 133 10.67 -13.35 -9.51
C PHE A 133 10.89 -12.00 -10.18
N LEU A 134 10.95 -12.02 -11.51
CA LEU A 134 11.26 -10.84 -12.32
C LEU A 134 10.09 -9.85 -12.39
N ARG A 135 10.44 -8.56 -12.39
CA ARG A 135 9.51 -7.43 -12.62
C ARG A 135 9.77 -6.73 -13.97
N ARG A 136 10.80 -7.14 -14.67
CA ARG A 136 11.22 -6.70 -16.01
C ARG A 136 11.98 -7.84 -16.72
N ASN A 137 12.33 -7.66 -18.01
CA ASN A 137 12.97 -8.71 -18.84
C ASN A 137 14.26 -9.27 -18.25
N LEU A 138 15.12 -8.39 -17.73
CA LEU A 138 16.40 -8.76 -17.11
C LEU A 138 16.52 -8.10 -15.74
N PRO A 139 17.14 -8.77 -14.74
CA PRO A 139 17.32 -8.21 -13.40
C PRO A 139 18.46 -7.19 -13.32
N TYR A 140 18.98 -6.73 -14.46
CA TYR A 140 20.08 -5.77 -14.54
C TYR A 140 19.94 -4.86 -15.76
N SER A 141 20.66 -3.74 -15.73
CA SER A 141 20.85 -2.83 -16.86
C SER A 141 22.34 -2.53 -17.03
N THR A 142 22.74 -2.25 -18.27
CA THR A 142 24.12 -1.88 -18.61
C THR A 142 24.24 -0.37 -18.72
N PHE A 143 25.28 0.18 -18.08
CA PHE A 143 25.57 1.61 -18.08
C PHE A 143 27.01 1.85 -18.53
N THR A 144 27.25 2.93 -19.27
CA THR A 144 28.61 3.36 -19.67
C THR A 144 29.17 4.31 -18.63
N ILE A 145 30.37 4.02 -18.12
CA ILE A 145 31.07 4.89 -17.17
C ILE A 145 31.78 6.02 -17.97
N GLU A 146 31.45 7.26 -17.65
CA GLU A 146 31.89 8.43 -18.45
C GLU A 146 33.41 8.60 -18.50
N GLU A 147 34.12 8.41 -17.38
CA GLU A 147 35.59 8.61 -17.34
C GLU A 147 36.38 7.54 -18.04
N THR A 148 35.88 6.31 -18.11
CA THR A 148 36.63 5.18 -18.67
C THR A 148 36.08 4.70 -20.01
N GLY A 149 34.79 4.97 -20.31
CA GLY A 149 34.09 4.40 -21.46
C GLY A 149 33.76 2.91 -21.31
N GLU A 150 34.04 2.33 -20.14
CA GLU A 150 33.71 0.93 -19.83
C GLU A 150 32.25 0.75 -19.54
N GLU A 151 31.71 -0.43 -19.85
CA GLU A 151 30.36 -0.83 -19.49
C GLU A 151 30.34 -1.47 -18.08
N GLU A 152 29.39 -1.06 -17.25
CA GLU A 152 29.14 -1.65 -15.95
C GLU A 152 27.68 -2.13 -15.88
N MET A 153 27.48 -3.39 -15.49
CA MET A 153 26.15 -3.97 -15.28
C MET A 153 25.76 -3.83 -13.82
N VAL A 154 24.61 -3.21 -13.59
CA VAL A 154 24.07 -2.94 -12.25
C VAL A 154 22.70 -3.58 -12.13
N TRP A 155 22.41 -4.14 -10.96
CA TRP A 155 21.12 -4.77 -10.68
C TRP A 155 19.96 -3.74 -10.73
N THR A 156 18.88 -4.13 -11.40
CA THR A 156 17.68 -3.31 -11.57
C THR A 156 16.45 -4.19 -11.53
N THR A 157 15.81 -4.29 -10.37
CA THR A 157 14.59 -5.11 -10.18
C THR A 157 13.40 -4.49 -10.90
N PHE A 158 13.26 -3.18 -10.83
CA PHE A 158 12.12 -2.42 -11.37
C PHE A 158 12.55 -1.49 -12.51
N GLY A 159 11.60 -0.70 -12.98
CA GLY A 159 11.79 0.27 -14.04
C GLY A 159 11.23 -0.21 -15.38
N LYS A 160 10.83 0.78 -16.20
CA LYS A 160 10.22 0.56 -17.53
C LYS A 160 11.17 0.86 -18.67
N GLN A 161 12.19 1.68 -18.42
CA GLN A 161 13.21 2.06 -19.41
C GLN A 161 14.32 1.02 -19.47
N ASP A 162 15.13 1.08 -20.54
CA ASP A 162 16.36 0.34 -20.66
C ASP A 162 17.45 1.29 -21.21
N PRO A 163 18.49 1.60 -20.40
CA PRO A 163 18.70 1.19 -19.02
C PRO A 163 17.65 1.73 -18.03
N SER A 164 17.44 1.01 -16.92
CA SER A 164 16.39 1.31 -15.96
C SER A 164 16.56 2.67 -15.28
N GLU A 165 15.43 3.33 -15.02
CA GLU A 165 15.36 4.53 -14.20
C GLU A 165 15.44 4.25 -12.69
N GLN A 166 15.36 2.97 -12.25
CA GLN A 166 15.42 2.54 -10.85
C GLN A 166 16.61 1.59 -10.65
N ILE A 167 17.51 1.95 -9.75
CA ILE A 167 18.77 1.26 -9.51
C ILE A 167 18.77 0.63 -8.13
N ASP A 168 19.00 -0.68 -8.05
CA ASP A 168 18.95 -1.41 -6.79
C ASP A 168 20.16 -1.07 -5.89
N LEU A 169 19.86 -0.99 -4.59
CA LEU A 169 20.85 -0.72 -3.55
C LEU A 169 21.42 -2.03 -2.99
N ASP A 170 22.69 -2.02 -2.64
CA ASP A 170 23.38 -3.13 -1.98
C ASP A 170 23.15 -3.07 -0.45
N ILE A 171 22.09 -3.70 0.02
CA ILE A 171 21.70 -3.66 1.43
C ILE A 171 22.74 -4.28 2.38
N ASN A 172 23.69 -5.06 1.87
CA ASN A 172 24.79 -5.61 2.64
C ASN A 172 25.90 -4.57 2.87
N SER A 173 25.87 -3.47 2.12
CA SER A 173 26.85 -2.40 2.24
C SER A 173 26.62 -1.55 3.49
N LEU A 174 27.70 -1.30 4.25
CA LEU A 174 27.66 -0.33 5.35
C LEU A 174 27.27 1.08 4.88
N LYS A 175 27.61 1.44 3.64
CA LYS A 175 27.24 2.73 3.05
C LYS A 175 25.73 2.87 2.85
N VAL A 176 25.03 1.81 2.49
CA VAL A 176 23.57 1.81 2.40
C VAL A 176 22.95 1.97 3.79
N LYS A 177 23.50 1.26 4.79
CA LYS A 177 23.05 1.39 6.18
C LYS A 177 23.28 2.80 6.74
N GLU A 178 24.43 3.42 6.45
CA GLU A 178 24.69 4.83 6.79
C GLU A 178 23.68 5.76 6.12
N LEU A 179 23.40 5.58 4.83
CA LEU A 179 22.45 6.39 4.06
C LEU A 179 21.03 6.30 4.64
N PHE A 180 20.52 5.10 4.89
CA PHE A 180 19.22 4.93 5.52
C PHE A 180 19.18 5.51 6.93
N THR A 181 20.26 5.38 7.70
CA THR A 181 20.34 6.00 9.03
C THR A 181 20.15 7.51 8.95
N GLU A 182 20.76 8.18 7.98
CA GLU A 182 20.59 9.65 7.79
C GLU A 182 19.17 9.99 7.35
N PHE A 183 18.56 9.22 6.44
CA PHE A 183 17.17 9.42 6.04
C PHE A 183 16.19 9.27 7.21
N PHE A 184 16.35 8.23 8.03
CA PHE A 184 15.49 8.02 9.20
C PHE A 184 15.68 9.09 10.28
N LYS A 185 16.91 9.57 10.51
CA LYS A 185 17.17 10.72 11.39
C LYS A 185 16.45 11.98 10.88
N ASN A 186 16.49 12.22 9.54
CA ASN A 186 15.75 13.34 8.96
C ASN A 186 14.24 13.16 9.16
N PHE A 187 13.67 11.99 8.90
CA PHE A 187 12.26 11.71 9.13
C PHE A 187 11.83 11.95 10.58
N SER A 188 12.59 11.46 11.56
CA SER A 188 12.35 11.72 12.97
C SER A 188 12.36 13.22 13.29
N LYS A 189 13.37 13.96 12.79
CA LYS A 189 13.47 15.43 12.93
C LYS A 189 12.26 16.15 12.33
N GLN A 190 11.69 15.65 11.24
CA GLN A 190 10.52 16.22 10.57
C GLN A 190 9.19 15.77 11.20
N GLY A 191 9.21 14.92 12.22
CA GLY A 191 8.03 14.49 12.95
C GLY A 191 7.27 13.34 12.31
N ILE A 192 7.89 12.61 11.37
CA ILE A 192 7.30 11.41 10.77
C ILE A 192 7.14 10.34 11.86
N LYS A 193 5.98 9.68 11.89
CA LYS A 193 5.62 8.71 12.92
C LYS A 193 5.63 7.27 12.43
N ILE A 194 5.32 7.05 11.17
CA ILE A 194 5.28 5.71 10.57
C ILE A 194 6.00 5.80 9.22
N VAL A 195 6.79 4.79 8.89
CA VAL A 195 7.43 4.66 7.58
C VAL A 195 7.03 3.34 6.94
N ARG A 196 6.43 3.42 5.75
CA ARG A 196 6.16 2.25 4.91
C ARG A 196 7.44 1.88 4.16
N LEU A 197 7.86 0.61 4.33
CA LEU A 197 9.00 0.06 3.59
C LEU A 197 8.50 -0.51 2.26
N ASP A 198 8.63 0.26 1.20
CA ASP A 198 8.26 -0.16 -0.15
C ASP A 198 9.23 -1.19 -0.71
N ALA A 199 8.69 -2.18 -1.42
CA ALA A 199 9.45 -3.21 -2.14
C ALA A 199 10.44 -4.01 -1.27
N VAL A 200 10.21 -4.10 0.05
CA VAL A 200 11.14 -4.79 0.96
C VAL A 200 11.35 -6.26 0.62
N GLY A 201 10.38 -6.92 -0.01
CA GLY A 201 10.52 -8.31 -0.45
C GLY A 201 11.66 -8.56 -1.45
N TYR A 202 12.12 -7.52 -2.16
CA TYR A 202 13.12 -7.66 -3.24
C TYR A 202 14.55 -7.36 -2.82
N ILE A 203 14.82 -6.99 -1.57
CA ILE A 203 16.13 -6.48 -1.16
C ILE A 203 17.25 -7.53 -1.12
N ILE A 204 16.92 -8.82 -0.98
CA ILE A 204 17.90 -9.91 -0.92
C ILE A 204 18.11 -10.51 -2.31
N LYS A 205 19.35 -10.40 -2.83
CA LYS A 205 19.75 -11.00 -4.11
C LYS A 205 20.63 -12.21 -3.81
N LYS A 206 20.08 -13.42 -3.97
CA LYS A 206 20.77 -14.68 -3.68
C LYS A 206 20.58 -15.65 -4.83
N LEU A 207 21.69 -16.06 -5.46
CA LEU A 207 21.66 -17.01 -6.57
C LEU A 207 20.97 -18.32 -6.21
N GLY A 208 20.29 -18.93 -7.17
CA GLY A 208 19.55 -20.16 -6.99
C GLY A 208 18.20 -19.99 -6.27
N THR A 209 17.80 -18.75 -5.95
CA THR A 209 16.51 -18.40 -5.32
C THR A 209 15.66 -17.52 -6.22
N SER A 210 14.42 -17.25 -5.81
CA SER A 210 13.55 -16.27 -6.50
C SER A 210 14.01 -14.82 -6.37
N CYS A 211 15.01 -14.52 -5.53
CA CYS A 211 15.39 -13.17 -5.12
C CYS A 211 14.22 -12.33 -4.59
N PHE A 212 13.20 -13.01 -4.07
CA PHE A 212 12.04 -12.40 -3.45
C PHE A 212 11.75 -13.08 -2.11
N PHE A 213 11.66 -12.28 -1.06
CA PHE A 213 11.45 -12.68 0.34
C PHE A 213 12.34 -13.85 0.77
N VAL A 214 13.66 -13.71 0.54
CA VAL A 214 14.63 -14.78 0.81
C VAL A 214 14.90 -14.90 2.31
N GLU A 215 14.48 -16.03 2.88
CA GLU A 215 14.67 -16.36 4.29
C GLU A 215 16.01 -17.14 4.49
N PRO A 216 16.73 -16.95 5.62
CA PRO A 216 16.41 -16.05 6.74
C PRO A 216 16.89 -14.60 6.54
N GLU A 217 17.67 -14.30 5.53
CA GLU A 217 18.42 -13.04 5.36
C GLU A 217 17.51 -11.81 5.32
N ILE A 218 16.25 -11.95 4.90
CA ILE A 218 15.27 -10.85 4.90
C ILE A 218 15.00 -10.35 6.33
N TYR A 219 14.98 -11.24 7.31
CA TYR A 219 14.72 -10.87 8.71
C TYR A 219 15.90 -10.12 9.34
N ASP A 220 17.14 -10.43 8.95
CA ASP A 220 18.32 -9.69 9.43
C ASP A 220 18.23 -8.20 9.05
N PHE A 221 17.73 -7.91 7.86
CA PHE A 221 17.49 -6.53 7.43
C PHE A 221 16.29 -5.90 8.15
N ILE A 222 15.17 -6.61 8.24
CA ILE A 222 13.95 -6.13 8.91
C ILE A 222 14.25 -5.81 10.38
N ASP A 223 15.01 -6.65 11.07
CA ASP A 223 15.39 -6.44 12.47
C ASP A 223 16.27 -5.21 12.60
N TRP A 224 17.31 -5.10 11.77
CA TRP A 224 18.19 -3.94 11.78
C TRP A 224 17.44 -2.61 11.56
N ILE A 225 16.57 -2.55 10.54
CA ILE A 225 15.85 -1.31 10.23
C ILE A 225 14.75 -1.02 11.26
N THR A 226 14.20 -2.06 11.91
CA THR A 226 13.24 -1.93 13.00
C THR A 226 13.92 -1.37 14.26
N GLU A 227 15.12 -1.85 14.62
CA GLU A 227 15.92 -1.29 15.72
C GLU A 227 16.24 0.19 15.46
N LEU A 228 16.69 0.53 14.25
CA LEU A 228 16.96 1.91 13.85
C LEU A 228 15.70 2.80 13.99
N ALA A 229 14.60 2.41 13.42
CA ALA A 229 13.34 3.15 13.45
C ALA A 229 12.82 3.34 14.89
N THR A 230 12.82 2.27 15.68
CA THR A 230 12.42 2.29 17.09
C THR A 230 13.28 3.25 17.91
N SER A 231 14.59 3.29 17.66
CA SER A 231 15.52 4.23 18.34
C SER A 231 15.20 5.71 18.05
N LEU A 232 14.47 5.97 16.95
CA LEU A 232 14.07 7.29 16.47
C LEU A 232 12.57 7.59 16.68
N ASP A 233 11.86 6.75 17.45
CA ASP A 233 10.41 6.86 17.71
C ASP A 233 9.54 6.78 16.43
N ILE A 234 9.95 5.91 15.49
CA ILE A 234 9.26 5.63 14.24
C ILE A 234 8.80 4.17 14.22
N GLU A 235 7.54 3.94 13.85
CA GLU A 235 6.98 2.61 13.57
C GLU A 235 7.21 2.24 12.09
N LEU A 236 7.35 0.95 11.80
CA LEU A 236 7.53 0.45 10.44
C LEU A 236 6.31 -0.34 9.94
N LEU A 237 6.05 -0.20 8.65
CA LEU A 237 5.01 -0.93 7.93
C LEU A 237 5.61 -1.53 6.64
N PRO A 238 6.17 -2.75 6.70
CA PRO A 238 6.66 -3.45 5.52
C PRO A 238 5.56 -3.75 4.51
N GLU A 239 5.83 -3.48 3.24
CA GLU A 239 4.96 -3.85 2.12
C GLU A 239 5.52 -5.08 1.42
N VAL A 240 4.75 -6.17 1.44
CA VAL A 240 5.10 -7.44 0.81
C VAL A 240 3.88 -8.01 0.09
N HIS A 241 3.88 -7.96 -1.24
CA HIS A 241 2.92 -8.67 -2.07
C HIS A 241 3.39 -10.12 -2.28
N SER A 242 2.84 -11.04 -1.52
CA SER A 242 3.19 -12.45 -1.53
C SER A 242 2.00 -13.29 -1.06
N HIS A 243 2.11 -14.60 -1.17
CA HIS A 243 1.17 -15.52 -0.52
C HIS A 243 0.91 -15.10 0.93
N TYR A 244 -0.34 -15.08 1.36
CA TYR A 244 -0.75 -14.55 2.67
C TYR A 244 0.04 -15.17 3.86
N SER A 245 0.52 -16.41 3.72
CA SER A 245 1.34 -17.05 4.76
C SER A 245 2.64 -16.30 5.06
N THR A 246 3.22 -15.62 4.07
CA THR A 246 4.41 -14.75 4.25
C THR A 246 4.08 -13.56 5.14
N GLN A 247 2.92 -12.94 4.93
CA GLN A 247 2.46 -11.85 5.80
C GLN A 247 2.19 -12.33 7.23
N TYR A 248 1.65 -13.55 7.38
CA TYR A 248 1.44 -14.16 8.70
C TYR A 248 2.78 -14.43 9.42
N LYS A 249 3.84 -14.83 8.70
CA LYS A 249 5.18 -14.96 9.27
C LYS A 249 5.69 -13.60 9.77
N LEU A 250 5.58 -12.54 8.97
CA LEU A 250 5.94 -11.18 9.37
C LEU A 250 5.16 -10.71 10.60
N SER A 251 3.86 -10.96 10.66
CA SER A 251 3.04 -10.63 11.83
C SER A 251 3.48 -11.39 13.07
N LYS A 252 3.80 -12.68 12.96
CA LYS A 252 4.35 -13.50 14.06
C LYS A 252 5.74 -13.03 14.51
N HIS A 253 6.51 -12.47 13.58
CA HIS A 253 7.81 -11.85 13.88
C HIS A 253 7.67 -10.50 14.62
N GLY A 254 6.45 -9.99 14.74
CA GLY A 254 6.14 -8.78 15.48
C GLY A 254 5.92 -7.52 14.64
N ASN A 255 6.03 -7.61 13.32
CA ASN A 255 5.84 -6.49 12.42
C ASN A 255 4.37 -6.12 12.22
N TRP A 256 4.09 -4.86 11.92
CA TRP A 256 2.87 -4.47 11.24
C TRP A 256 2.87 -5.05 9.83
N ILE A 257 1.71 -5.38 9.31
CA ILE A 257 1.53 -5.87 7.93
C ILE A 257 0.34 -5.18 7.28
N TYR A 258 0.29 -5.19 5.95
CA TYR A 258 -0.94 -4.89 5.22
C TYR A 258 -1.83 -6.12 5.11
N ASP A 259 -3.13 -5.90 5.16
CA ASP A 259 -4.12 -6.90 4.79
C ASP A 259 -4.43 -6.79 3.30
N PHE A 260 -3.67 -7.49 2.48
CA PHE A 260 -3.87 -7.53 1.03
C PHE A 260 -4.94 -8.54 0.58
N ILE A 261 -5.47 -9.32 1.52
CA ILE A 261 -6.54 -10.32 1.26
C ILE A 261 -7.93 -9.66 1.34
N LEU A 262 -8.14 -8.81 2.35
CA LEU A 262 -9.43 -8.20 2.63
C LEU A 262 -10.07 -7.50 1.43
N PRO A 263 -9.35 -6.70 0.62
CA PRO A 263 -9.96 -6.00 -0.52
C PRO A 263 -10.64 -6.93 -1.50
N TYR A 264 -9.98 -8.04 -1.84
CA TYR A 264 -10.54 -9.03 -2.74
C TYR A 264 -11.69 -9.80 -2.09
N MET A 265 -11.55 -10.25 -0.83
CA MET A 265 -12.58 -11.01 -0.12
C MET A 265 -13.88 -10.21 0.03
N VAL A 266 -13.78 -8.90 0.22
CA VAL A 266 -14.95 -8.02 0.25
C VAL A 266 -15.61 -7.92 -1.13
N LEU A 267 -14.83 -7.79 -2.22
CA LEU A 267 -15.38 -7.82 -3.57
C LEU A 267 -16.08 -9.14 -3.88
N ASP A 268 -15.43 -10.27 -3.58
CA ASP A 268 -15.97 -11.61 -3.77
C ASP A 268 -17.31 -11.76 -3.02
N THR A 269 -17.34 -11.36 -1.76
CA THR A 269 -18.53 -11.41 -0.91
C THR A 269 -19.69 -10.60 -1.48
N LEU A 270 -19.45 -9.35 -1.91
CA LEU A 270 -20.49 -8.47 -2.42
C LEU A 270 -20.96 -8.86 -3.82
N ILE A 271 -20.07 -9.35 -4.68
CA ILE A 271 -20.39 -9.80 -6.04
C ILE A 271 -21.16 -11.12 -6.01
N ASN A 272 -20.69 -12.08 -5.22
CA ASN A 272 -21.28 -13.42 -5.17
C ASN A 272 -22.43 -13.56 -4.16
N LYS A 273 -22.68 -12.54 -3.31
CA LYS A 273 -23.72 -12.56 -2.26
C LYS A 273 -23.53 -13.68 -1.24
N SER A 274 -22.28 -14.00 -0.90
CA SER A 274 -21.90 -15.08 0.00
C SER A 274 -20.86 -14.59 1.01
N SER A 275 -21.17 -14.73 2.30
CA SER A 275 -20.35 -14.24 3.40
C SER A 275 -19.38 -15.29 3.97
N SER A 276 -19.56 -16.57 3.67
CA SER A 276 -18.88 -17.69 4.32
C SER A 276 -17.37 -17.52 4.32
N LYS A 277 -16.75 -17.31 3.14
CA LYS A 277 -15.30 -17.22 3.01
C LYS A 277 -14.71 -16.02 3.74
N LEU A 278 -15.37 -14.85 3.62
CA LEU A 278 -14.98 -13.65 4.36
C LEU A 278 -15.05 -13.87 5.88
N CYS A 279 -16.13 -14.48 6.36
CA CYS A 279 -16.29 -14.77 7.78
C CYS A 279 -15.26 -15.77 8.31
N GLU A 280 -14.90 -16.79 7.53
CA GLU A 280 -13.84 -17.73 7.86
C GLU A 280 -12.48 -17.03 7.90
N TYR A 281 -12.17 -16.20 6.90
CA TYR A 281 -10.96 -15.41 6.85
C TYR A 281 -10.83 -14.46 8.05
N LEU A 282 -11.90 -13.73 8.40
CA LEU A 282 -11.90 -12.79 9.51
C LEU A 282 -11.63 -13.43 10.88
N LYS A 283 -11.96 -14.74 11.06
CA LYS A 283 -11.70 -15.49 12.29
C LYS A 283 -10.22 -15.85 12.49
N VAL A 284 -9.45 -16.00 11.41
CA VAL A 284 -8.08 -16.55 11.46
C VAL A 284 -6.98 -15.54 11.13
N ARG A 285 -7.34 -14.39 10.57
CA ARG A 285 -6.39 -13.36 10.16
C ARG A 285 -5.66 -12.72 11.36
N PRO A 286 -4.42 -12.24 11.21
CA PRO A 286 -3.76 -11.46 12.25
C PRO A 286 -4.51 -10.16 12.56
N SER A 287 -4.43 -9.68 13.80
CA SER A 287 -5.02 -8.39 14.20
C SER A 287 -4.08 -7.21 14.03
N LYS A 288 -2.74 -7.43 14.08
CA LYS A 288 -1.73 -6.38 13.90
C LYS A 288 -1.54 -6.05 12.42
N GLN A 289 -2.57 -5.47 11.81
CA GLN A 289 -2.63 -5.19 10.38
C GLN A 289 -3.16 -3.78 10.11
N PHE A 290 -2.78 -3.24 8.94
CA PHE A 290 -3.46 -2.12 8.31
C PHE A 290 -4.45 -2.65 7.28
N THR A 291 -5.71 -2.24 7.36
CA THR A 291 -6.77 -2.67 6.44
C THR A 291 -7.08 -1.59 5.42
N MET A 292 -7.22 -1.97 4.16
CA MET A 292 -7.64 -1.09 3.08
C MET A 292 -8.57 -1.84 2.13
N LEU A 293 -9.35 -1.12 1.33
CA LEU A 293 -10.07 -1.69 0.18
C LEU A 293 -9.41 -1.28 -1.13
N ASP A 294 -8.86 -0.07 -1.16
CA ASP A 294 -8.21 0.56 -2.29
C ASP A 294 -6.96 1.32 -1.84
N CYS A 295 -6.01 1.44 -2.74
CA CYS A 295 -4.81 2.25 -2.57
C CYS A 295 -4.34 2.76 -3.95
N HIS A 296 -3.13 3.27 -4.04
CA HIS A 296 -2.51 3.72 -5.29
C HIS A 296 -2.14 2.58 -6.27
N ASP A 297 -2.17 1.33 -5.79
CA ASP A 297 -2.05 0.11 -6.58
C ASP A 297 -3.44 -0.52 -6.83
N GLY A 298 -3.48 -1.66 -7.52
CA GLY A 298 -4.72 -2.42 -7.70
C GLY A 298 -5.05 -3.32 -6.52
N VAL A 299 -6.24 -3.93 -6.56
CA VAL A 299 -6.66 -4.99 -5.63
C VAL A 299 -5.84 -6.23 -5.93
N PRO A 300 -5.07 -6.77 -4.97
CA PRO A 300 -4.23 -7.95 -5.18
C PRO A 300 -5.05 -9.21 -5.45
N VAL A 301 -4.54 -10.07 -6.33
CA VAL A 301 -5.12 -11.39 -6.62
C VAL A 301 -4.04 -12.45 -6.47
N LYS A 302 -3.05 -12.53 -7.36
CA LYS A 302 -1.93 -13.47 -7.28
C LYS A 302 -0.62 -12.76 -6.95
N PRO A 303 0.22 -13.35 -6.13
CA PRO A 303 0.10 -14.62 -5.41
C PRO A 303 -0.65 -14.53 -4.07
N ASP A 304 -1.19 -13.38 -3.71
CA ASP A 304 -1.69 -13.08 -2.36
C ASP A 304 -2.82 -14.04 -1.92
N LEU A 305 -3.70 -14.42 -2.86
CA LEU A 305 -4.89 -15.24 -2.60
C LEU A 305 -4.71 -16.74 -2.87
N ASP A 306 -3.54 -17.19 -3.34
CA ASP A 306 -3.34 -18.61 -3.68
C ASP A 306 -3.82 -19.52 -2.55
N ASP A 307 -4.54 -20.59 -2.92
CA ASP A 307 -5.19 -21.60 -2.07
C ASP A 307 -6.42 -21.14 -1.23
N LEU A 308 -6.67 -19.85 -1.10
CA LEU A 308 -7.89 -19.33 -0.43
C LEU A 308 -9.10 -19.36 -1.36
N ILE A 309 -8.87 -19.17 -2.66
CA ILE A 309 -9.90 -19.05 -3.68
C ILE A 309 -9.49 -19.88 -4.91
N THR A 310 -10.42 -20.64 -5.46
CA THR A 310 -10.16 -21.36 -6.71
C THR A 310 -10.02 -20.41 -7.88
N THR A 311 -9.26 -20.80 -8.90
CA THR A 311 -9.11 -20.02 -10.13
C THR A 311 -10.46 -19.66 -10.78
N ALA A 312 -11.42 -20.59 -10.81
CA ALA A 312 -12.74 -20.35 -11.39
C ALA A 312 -13.54 -19.27 -10.64
N GLU A 313 -13.43 -19.23 -9.32
CA GLU A 313 -14.04 -18.18 -8.49
C GLU A 313 -13.36 -16.84 -8.71
N ALA A 314 -12.02 -16.85 -8.72
CA ALA A 314 -11.25 -15.62 -8.97
C ALA A 314 -11.56 -15.04 -10.37
N GLN A 315 -11.65 -15.89 -11.41
CA GLN A 315 -11.98 -15.47 -12.76
C GLN A 315 -13.36 -14.78 -12.81
N LYS A 316 -14.36 -15.33 -12.13
CA LYS A 316 -15.70 -14.74 -12.08
C LYS A 316 -15.70 -13.32 -11.50
N VAL A 317 -14.96 -13.07 -10.42
CA VAL A 317 -14.84 -11.72 -9.83
C VAL A 317 -14.09 -10.78 -10.77
N VAL A 318 -12.98 -11.26 -11.37
CA VAL A 318 -12.21 -10.51 -12.36
C VAL A 318 -13.07 -10.11 -13.55
N ASP A 319 -13.86 -11.02 -14.11
CA ASP A 319 -14.74 -10.76 -15.27
C ASP A 319 -15.75 -9.65 -14.95
N VAL A 320 -16.39 -9.71 -13.79
CA VAL A 320 -17.32 -8.67 -13.34
C VAL A 320 -16.59 -7.32 -13.16
N CYS A 321 -15.39 -7.32 -12.60
CA CYS A 321 -14.63 -6.08 -12.45
C CYS A 321 -14.22 -5.48 -13.80
N VAL A 322 -13.80 -6.31 -14.77
CA VAL A 322 -13.44 -5.87 -16.12
C VAL A 322 -14.68 -5.34 -16.87
N GLU A 323 -15.82 -6.01 -16.76
CA GLU A 323 -17.09 -5.52 -17.32
C GLU A 323 -17.46 -4.14 -16.77
N ARG A 324 -17.10 -3.85 -15.52
CA ARG A 324 -17.29 -2.54 -14.85
C ARG A 324 -16.15 -1.56 -15.05
N GLY A 325 -15.28 -1.82 -16.03
CA GLY A 325 -14.23 -0.90 -16.48
C GLY A 325 -12.87 -1.02 -15.75
N ALA A 326 -12.64 -2.08 -14.97
CA ALA A 326 -11.32 -2.32 -14.42
C ALA A 326 -10.31 -2.74 -15.50
N ASN A 327 -9.04 -2.39 -15.34
CA ASN A 327 -7.95 -3.00 -16.09
C ASN A 327 -7.09 -3.92 -15.20
N LEU A 328 -6.32 -4.80 -15.83
CA LEU A 328 -5.58 -5.83 -15.13
C LEU A 328 -4.07 -5.62 -15.21
N SER A 329 -3.39 -6.02 -14.15
CA SER A 329 -1.96 -6.28 -14.13
C SER A 329 -1.75 -7.78 -14.10
N LEU A 330 -0.84 -8.29 -14.92
CA LEU A 330 -0.53 -9.72 -14.98
C LEU A 330 0.81 -10.02 -14.30
N VAL A 331 0.97 -11.27 -13.84
CA VAL A 331 2.26 -11.78 -13.36
C VAL A 331 3.25 -11.74 -14.53
N TYR A 332 4.38 -11.09 -14.31
CA TYR A 332 5.38 -10.85 -15.36
C TYR A 332 6.29 -12.06 -15.61
N SER A 333 6.79 -12.67 -14.53
CA SER A 333 7.78 -13.74 -14.59
C SER A 333 7.17 -15.05 -15.03
N ASP A 334 7.64 -15.62 -16.14
CA ASP A 334 7.14 -16.88 -16.69
C ASP A 334 7.28 -18.05 -15.70
N ALA A 335 8.34 -18.06 -14.88
CA ALA A 335 8.56 -19.06 -13.84
C ALA A 335 7.51 -19.05 -12.71
N HIS A 336 6.73 -17.96 -12.62
CA HIS A 336 5.70 -17.77 -11.58
C HIS A 336 4.28 -17.66 -12.15
N LYS A 337 4.11 -17.90 -13.45
CA LYS A 337 2.80 -18.03 -14.08
C LYS A 337 2.15 -19.34 -13.69
N SER A 338 0.83 -19.32 -13.64
CA SER A 338 0.03 -20.48 -13.29
C SER A 338 -0.06 -21.47 -14.45
N GLU A 339 -0.05 -22.77 -14.15
CA GLU A 339 -0.25 -23.83 -15.15
C GLU A 339 -1.63 -23.77 -15.83
N ASP A 340 -2.64 -23.23 -15.13
CA ASP A 340 -4.01 -23.05 -15.62
C ASP A 340 -4.22 -21.76 -16.43
N GLY A 341 -3.17 -20.95 -16.59
CA GLY A 341 -3.18 -19.71 -17.37
C GLY A 341 -3.88 -18.52 -16.70
N PHE A 342 -4.24 -18.63 -15.42
CA PHE A 342 -4.80 -17.49 -14.66
C PHE A 342 -3.69 -16.72 -13.97
N ASP A 343 -3.21 -15.64 -14.60
CA ASP A 343 -2.05 -14.87 -14.16
C ASP A 343 -2.39 -13.44 -13.73
N VAL A 344 -3.61 -13.18 -13.28
CA VAL A 344 -4.02 -11.86 -12.80
C VAL A 344 -3.29 -11.55 -11.51
N HIS A 345 -2.42 -10.53 -11.55
CA HIS A 345 -1.68 -10.05 -10.40
C HIS A 345 -2.50 -9.06 -9.58
N GLN A 346 -3.10 -8.06 -10.24
CA GLN A 346 -3.94 -7.04 -9.60
C GLN A 346 -5.09 -6.61 -10.51
N ILE A 347 -6.25 -6.31 -9.89
CA ILE A 347 -7.38 -5.63 -10.52
C ILE A 347 -7.22 -4.13 -10.24
N ARG A 348 -7.06 -3.31 -11.29
CA ARG A 348 -6.88 -1.86 -11.19
C ARG A 348 -8.19 -1.15 -11.46
N CYS A 349 -8.70 -0.46 -10.46
CA CYS A 349 -10.00 0.22 -10.51
C CYS A 349 -10.15 1.17 -9.33
N SER A 350 -11.12 2.07 -9.39
CA SER A 350 -11.68 2.63 -8.18
C SER A 350 -12.66 1.61 -7.56
N TYR A 351 -12.63 1.47 -6.25
CA TYR A 351 -13.46 0.48 -5.55
C TYR A 351 -14.95 0.77 -5.69
N TYR A 352 -15.31 2.05 -5.81
CA TYR A 352 -16.69 2.49 -6.05
C TYR A 352 -17.20 2.07 -7.43
N SER A 353 -16.37 2.18 -8.49
CA SER A 353 -16.76 1.78 -9.85
C SER A 353 -17.00 0.27 -9.98
N VAL A 354 -16.16 -0.57 -9.38
CA VAL A 354 -16.36 -2.02 -9.47
C VAL A 354 -17.54 -2.54 -8.64
N LEU A 355 -18.07 -1.71 -7.73
CA LEU A 355 -19.35 -1.95 -7.08
C LEU A 355 -20.53 -1.28 -7.84
N ASP A 356 -20.36 -1.02 -9.16
CA ASP A 356 -21.37 -0.44 -10.04
C ASP A 356 -21.86 0.96 -9.59
N CYS A 357 -21.00 1.71 -8.91
CA CYS A 357 -21.34 2.99 -8.29
C CYS A 357 -22.60 2.92 -7.40
N ASN A 358 -22.85 1.77 -6.81
CA ASN A 358 -23.95 1.57 -5.88
C ASN A 358 -23.51 2.04 -4.48
N ASP A 359 -24.15 3.09 -3.97
CA ASP A 359 -23.83 3.73 -2.70
C ASP A 359 -23.92 2.76 -1.53
N ASP A 360 -24.99 1.95 -1.44
CA ASP A 360 -25.19 1.03 -0.33
C ASP A 360 -24.22 -0.14 -0.39
N ALA A 361 -23.90 -0.68 -1.56
CA ALA A 361 -22.87 -1.71 -1.71
C ALA A 361 -21.48 -1.17 -1.31
N TYR A 362 -21.17 0.07 -1.69
CA TYR A 362 -19.92 0.71 -1.33
C TYR A 362 -19.79 0.97 0.17
N LEU A 363 -20.85 1.45 0.80
CA LEU A 363 -20.88 1.67 2.26
C LEU A 363 -20.85 0.37 3.03
N ALA A 364 -21.51 -0.70 2.56
CA ALA A 364 -21.38 -2.04 3.10
C ALA A 364 -19.93 -2.53 3.06
N ALA A 365 -19.22 -2.33 1.93
CA ALA A 365 -17.80 -2.66 1.81
C ALA A 365 -16.95 -1.91 2.87
N ARG A 366 -17.15 -0.59 3.00
CA ARG A 366 -16.44 0.22 3.99
C ARG A 366 -16.78 -0.17 5.44
N ALA A 367 -18.02 -0.55 5.70
CA ALA A 367 -18.43 -1.05 7.02
C ALA A 367 -17.69 -2.36 7.36
N ILE A 368 -17.58 -3.30 6.41
CA ILE A 368 -16.79 -4.52 6.60
C ILE A 368 -15.34 -4.17 6.91
N GLN A 369 -14.71 -3.27 6.12
CA GLN A 369 -13.33 -2.82 6.36
C GLN A 369 -13.15 -2.25 7.78
N PHE A 370 -14.07 -1.40 8.24
CA PHE A 370 -13.95 -0.72 9.53
C PHE A 370 -14.24 -1.62 10.71
N PHE A 371 -15.02 -2.68 10.50
CA PHE A 371 -15.27 -3.71 11.52
C PHE A 371 -14.21 -4.81 11.51
N ALA A 372 -13.44 -5.01 10.43
CA ALA A 372 -12.32 -5.94 10.43
C ALA A 372 -11.24 -5.49 11.43
N PRO A 373 -10.62 -6.40 12.21
CA PRO A 373 -9.53 -6.06 13.14
C PRO A 373 -8.35 -5.43 12.41
N GLY A 374 -7.82 -4.34 12.93
CA GLY A 374 -6.68 -3.62 12.37
C GLY A 374 -6.89 -2.11 12.29
N ILE A 375 -5.91 -1.42 11.70
CA ILE A 375 -5.92 0.03 11.51
C ILE A 375 -6.51 0.35 10.13
N PRO A 376 -7.71 0.94 10.04
CA PRO A 376 -8.32 1.22 8.74
C PRO A 376 -7.60 2.38 8.03
N GLN A 377 -7.25 2.17 6.76
CA GLN A 377 -6.79 3.22 5.87
C GLN A 377 -7.80 3.43 4.74
N VAL A 378 -8.16 4.68 4.47
CA VAL A 378 -9.05 5.07 3.39
C VAL A 378 -8.26 5.85 2.36
N TYR A 379 -8.26 5.38 1.12
CA TYR A 379 -7.59 6.05 0.02
C TYR A 379 -8.44 7.22 -0.48
N TYR A 380 -7.79 8.31 -0.86
CA TYR A 380 -8.48 9.57 -1.17
C TYR A 380 -9.52 9.47 -2.31
N VAL A 381 -9.28 8.62 -3.33
CA VAL A 381 -10.28 8.39 -4.39
C VAL A 381 -11.52 7.74 -3.80
N GLY A 382 -11.33 6.68 -2.99
CA GLY A 382 -12.43 6.02 -2.31
C GLY A 382 -13.12 6.91 -1.28
N LEU A 383 -12.40 7.78 -0.55
CA LEU A 383 -12.98 8.74 0.38
C LEU A 383 -14.07 9.62 -0.30
N LEU A 384 -13.83 10.00 -1.53
CA LEU A 384 -14.72 10.85 -2.32
C LEU A 384 -15.69 10.06 -3.22
N ALA A 385 -15.78 8.73 -3.04
CA ALA A 385 -16.53 7.84 -3.94
C ALA A 385 -16.22 8.16 -5.40
N GLY A 386 -14.91 8.27 -5.71
CA GLY A 386 -14.41 8.58 -7.04
C GLY A 386 -14.57 7.41 -7.99
N LYS A 387 -14.82 7.72 -9.26
CA LYS A 387 -14.96 6.72 -10.34
C LYS A 387 -13.64 6.45 -11.03
N ASN A 388 -13.61 5.38 -11.83
CA ASN A 388 -12.50 5.10 -12.74
C ASN A 388 -12.18 6.31 -13.62
N ASP A 389 -10.92 6.71 -13.68
CA ASP A 389 -10.42 7.80 -14.52
C ASP A 389 -9.81 7.24 -15.82
N GLU A 390 -10.67 6.85 -16.75
CA GLU A 390 -10.24 6.32 -18.04
C GLU A 390 -9.52 7.37 -18.90
N GLU A 391 -9.84 8.65 -18.72
CA GLU A 391 -9.21 9.74 -19.47
C GLU A 391 -7.74 9.87 -19.07
N ASN A 392 -7.45 9.77 -17.77
CA ASN A 392 -6.08 9.80 -17.26
C ASN A 392 -5.26 8.57 -17.73
N VAL A 393 -5.88 7.38 -17.77
CA VAL A 393 -5.24 6.18 -18.35
C VAL A 393 -4.92 6.39 -19.82
N LYS A 394 -5.85 6.95 -20.62
CA LYS A 394 -5.61 7.24 -22.05
C LYS A 394 -4.52 8.29 -22.26
N ALA A 395 -4.49 9.31 -21.42
CA ALA A 395 -3.51 10.40 -21.51
C ALA A 395 -2.09 9.96 -21.16
N THR A 396 -1.94 9.08 -20.16
CA THR A 396 -0.64 8.66 -19.63
C THR A 396 -0.14 7.34 -20.20
N GLY A 397 -1.04 6.48 -20.68
CA GLY A 397 -0.74 5.08 -21.04
C GLY A 397 -0.53 4.17 -19.82
N GLU A 398 -0.79 4.65 -18.60
CA GLU A 398 -0.52 3.97 -17.34
C GLU A 398 -1.79 3.41 -16.71
N GLY A 399 -1.91 2.07 -16.64
CA GLY A 399 -3.12 1.44 -16.13
C GLY A 399 -3.46 1.79 -14.67
N ARG A 400 -2.48 2.11 -13.82
CA ARG A 400 -2.71 2.52 -12.43
C ARG A 400 -3.40 3.87 -12.31
N GLU A 401 -3.28 4.75 -13.32
CA GLU A 401 -3.89 6.08 -13.33
C GLU A 401 -5.41 6.04 -13.30
N ILE A 402 -6.02 4.90 -13.56
CA ILE A 402 -7.48 4.67 -13.43
C ILE A 402 -8.01 4.98 -12.03
N ASN A 403 -7.17 4.84 -11.00
CA ASN A 403 -7.51 5.10 -9.59
C ASN A 403 -6.60 6.17 -8.96
N ARG A 404 -6.17 7.16 -9.77
CA ARG A 404 -5.24 8.22 -9.32
C ARG A 404 -5.66 9.61 -9.77
N HIS A 405 -6.99 9.85 -9.83
CA HIS A 405 -7.53 11.16 -10.18
C HIS A 405 -7.06 12.25 -9.21
N ASN A 406 -6.59 13.38 -9.72
CA ASN A 406 -6.25 14.54 -8.91
C ASN A 406 -7.47 15.49 -8.82
N PHE A 407 -8.05 15.57 -7.64
CA PHE A 407 -9.23 16.40 -7.40
C PHE A 407 -8.85 17.86 -7.23
N THR A 408 -9.46 18.74 -8.03
CA THR A 408 -9.42 20.19 -7.82
C THR A 408 -10.25 20.59 -6.59
N MET A 409 -10.02 21.78 -6.03
CA MET A 409 -10.82 22.29 -4.90
C MET A 409 -12.33 22.32 -5.19
N LYS A 410 -12.72 22.63 -6.44
CA LYS A 410 -14.15 22.64 -6.86
C LYS A 410 -14.74 21.23 -6.89
N GLU A 411 -13.98 20.27 -7.35
CA GLU A 411 -14.39 18.86 -7.32
C GLU A 411 -14.53 18.37 -5.89
N ILE A 412 -13.56 18.63 -5.03
CA ILE A 412 -13.63 18.24 -3.62
C ILE A 412 -14.89 18.82 -2.96
N GLU A 413 -15.17 20.10 -3.16
CA GLU A 413 -16.37 20.76 -2.64
C GLU A 413 -17.67 20.09 -3.13
N ARG A 414 -17.71 19.68 -4.40
CA ARG A 414 -18.85 18.94 -4.97
C ARG A 414 -18.93 17.51 -4.41
N GLU A 415 -17.83 16.78 -4.42
CA GLU A 415 -17.78 15.36 -4.06
C GLU A 415 -18.10 15.15 -2.58
N VAL A 416 -17.58 16.01 -1.70
CA VAL A 416 -17.84 15.93 -0.25
C VAL A 416 -19.34 16.06 0.06
N ASN A 417 -20.10 16.78 -0.75
CA ASN A 417 -21.56 16.95 -0.58
C ASN A 417 -22.41 15.79 -1.11
N LYS A 418 -21.82 14.76 -1.72
CA LYS A 418 -22.56 13.54 -2.09
C LYS A 418 -23.05 12.81 -0.84
N ASP A 419 -24.26 12.25 -0.91
CA ASP A 419 -24.86 11.50 0.20
C ASP A 419 -23.96 10.35 0.67
N VAL A 420 -23.45 9.55 -0.28
CA VAL A 420 -22.53 8.44 0.01
C VAL A 420 -21.27 8.88 0.77
N VAL A 421 -20.72 10.05 0.43
CA VAL A 421 -19.53 10.59 1.12
C VAL A 421 -19.89 11.06 2.53
N GLN A 422 -21.02 11.73 2.70
CA GLN A 422 -21.49 12.17 4.01
C GLN A 422 -21.80 10.99 4.95
N ARG A 423 -22.39 9.92 4.40
CA ARG A 423 -22.63 8.66 5.14
C ARG A 423 -21.31 7.99 5.52
N LEU A 424 -20.34 7.94 4.59
CA LEU A 424 -18.99 7.41 4.86
C LEU A 424 -18.28 8.19 5.97
N LEU A 425 -18.34 9.53 5.95
CA LEU A 425 -17.74 10.36 7.02
C LEU A 425 -18.33 10.07 8.39
N LYS A 426 -19.67 9.91 8.48
CA LYS A 426 -20.31 9.50 9.73
C LYS A 426 -19.88 8.12 10.20
N LEU A 427 -19.69 7.19 9.27
CA LEU A 427 -19.20 5.83 9.58
C LEU A 427 -17.75 5.86 10.07
N ILE A 428 -16.89 6.72 9.49
CA ILE A 428 -15.52 6.97 9.97
C ILE A 428 -15.54 7.54 11.39
N ASP A 429 -16.39 8.51 11.66
CA ASP A 429 -16.52 9.10 13.00
C ASP A 429 -16.98 8.06 14.01
N PHE A 430 -17.97 7.24 13.67
CA PHE A 430 -18.41 6.12 14.52
C PHE A 430 -17.26 5.15 14.81
N ARG A 431 -16.49 4.72 13.78
CA ARG A 431 -15.31 3.85 13.93
C ARG A 431 -14.24 4.47 14.83
N ASN A 432 -14.07 5.77 14.73
CA ASN A 432 -13.05 6.48 15.50
C ASN A 432 -13.43 6.68 16.97
N ASP A 433 -14.70 6.93 17.24
CA ASP A 433 -15.13 7.42 18.57
C ASP A 433 -15.72 6.34 19.44
N TYR A 434 -16.24 5.26 18.85
CA TYR A 434 -16.88 4.23 19.64
C TYR A 434 -15.85 3.29 20.30
N LEU A 435 -15.93 3.18 21.64
CA LEU A 435 -14.92 2.54 22.49
C LEU A 435 -14.76 1.03 22.21
N ALA A 436 -15.84 0.36 21.80
CA ALA A 436 -15.80 -1.09 21.60
C ALA A 436 -14.73 -1.56 20.61
N PHE A 437 -14.34 -0.73 19.64
CA PHE A 437 -13.29 -1.08 18.67
C PHE A 437 -11.88 -1.25 19.28
N ASP A 438 -11.68 -0.86 20.52
CA ASP A 438 -10.45 -1.14 21.29
C ASP A 438 -10.57 -2.42 22.14
N GLY A 439 -11.56 -3.25 21.90
CA GLY A 439 -11.87 -4.46 22.65
C GLY A 439 -11.72 -5.75 21.85
N GLU A 440 -12.63 -6.67 22.04
CA GLU A 440 -12.67 -7.99 21.44
C GLU A 440 -13.55 -8.00 20.19
N PHE A 441 -13.04 -8.61 19.11
CA PHE A 441 -13.75 -8.79 17.85
C PHE A 441 -14.47 -10.14 17.81
N MET A 442 -15.66 -10.15 17.21
CA MET A 442 -16.50 -11.33 17.09
C MET A 442 -17.07 -11.46 15.66
N VAL A 443 -17.07 -12.68 15.14
CA VAL A 443 -17.82 -13.04 13.93
C VAL A 443 -18.98 -13.92 14.39
N TYR A 444 -20.21 -13.41 14.28
CA TYR A 444 -21.41 -14.17 14.69
C TYR A 444 -21.88 -15.09 13.58
N GLU A 445 -22.60 -16.13 13.96
CA GLU A 445 -23.31 -16.98 13.00
C GLU A 445 -24.41 -16.18 12.29
N SER A 446 -24.50 -16.31 10.98
CA SER A 446 -25.51 -15.71 10.11
C SER A 446 -25.78 -16.63 8.91
N ASN A 447 -26.83 -16.32 8.14
CA ASN A 447 -27.02 -16.96 6.85
C ASN A 447 -25.87 -16.52 5.89
N ASP A 448 -25.64 -17.28 4.84
CA ASP A 448 -24.59 -16.97 3.86
C ASP A 448 -24.85 -15.65 3.10
N SER A 449 -26.12 -15.23 3.02
CA SER A 449 -26.51 -13.92 2.46
C SER A 449 -26.41 -12.75 3.44
N ASP A 450 -25.95 -12.98 4.66
CA ASP A 450 -25.89 -11.97 5.71
C ASP A 450 -24.49 -11.89 6.31
N ILE A 451 -24.12 -10.71 6.81
CA ILE A 451 -22.90 -10.51 7.61
C ILE A 451 -23.29 -9.99 8.99
N LYS A 452 -22.67 -10.58 10.01
CA LYS A 452 -22.83 -10.13 11.38
C LYS A 452 -21.49 -10.12 12.12
N LEU A 453 -20.94 -8.90 12.32
CA LEU A 453 -19.63 -8.68 12.95
C LEU A 453 -19.79 -7.82 14.20
N GLY A 454 -19.11 -8.16 15.29
CA GLY A 454 -19.23 -7.44 16.55
C GLY A 454 -17.91 -7.02 17.15
N TRP A 455 -17.97 -5.99 17.99
CA TRP A 455 -16.91 -5.54 18.87
C TRP A 455 -17.43 -5.28 20.26
N LYS A 456 -16.66 -5.65 21.27
CA LYS A 456 -17.02 -5.46 22.67
C LYS A 456 -15.84 -5.02 23.51
N LYS A 457 -16.06 -3.99 24.32
CA LYS A 457 -15.12 -3.56 25.37
C LYS A 457 -15.92 -3.07 26.57
N ASP A 458 -15.69 -3.69 27.73
CA ASP A 458 -16.42 -3.40 28.96
C ASP A 458 -17.96 -3.53 28.77
N ASN A 459 -18.73 -2.46 29.07
CA ASN A 459 -20.18 -2.39 28.84
C ASN A 459 -20.56 -1.85 27.45
N LYS A 460 -19.59 -1.56 26.57
CA LYS A 460 -19.85 -1.07 25.22
C LYS A 460 -19.70 -2.21 24.22
N GLU A 461 -20.76 -2.38 23.43
CA GLU A 461 -20.82 -3.40 22.38
C GLU A 461 -21.47 -2.79 21.14
N CYS A 462 -20.98 -3.17 19.96
CA CYS A 462 -21.63 -2.85 18.70
C CYS A 462 -21.61 -4.05 17.76
N THR A 463 -22.66 -4.20 16.97
CA THR A 463 -22.80 -5.27 15.98
C THR A 463 -23.24 -4.69 14.65
N LEU A 464 -22.42 -4.93 13.62
CA LEU A 464 -22.71 -4.63 12.23
C LEU A 464 -23.59 -5.73 11.64
N TYR A 465 -24.64 -5.32 10.96
CA TYR A 465 -25.53 -6.19 10.17
C TYR A 465 -25.50 -5.73 8.71
N ILE A 466 -25.34 -6.65 7.77
CA ILE A 466 -25.42 -6.42 6.34
C ILE A 466 -26.24 -7.52 5.69
N ASP A 467 -27.28 -7.17 4.94
CA ASP A 467 -27.97 -8.05 3.99
C ASP A 467 -27.31 -7.89 2.62
N LEU A 468 -26.64 -8.93 2.14
CA LEU A 468 -25.90 -8.92 0.87
C LEU A 468 -26.81 -8.83 -0.36
N ASN A 469 -28.10 -9.18 -0.25
CA ASN A 469 -29.04 -9.08 -1.38
C ASN A 469 -29.45 -7.63 -1.66
N THR A 470 -29.67 -6.86 -0.60
CA THR A 470 -30.15 -5.47 -0.68
C THR A 470 -29.06 -4.47 -0.37
N TYR A 471 -27.93 -4.88 0.22
CA TYR A 471 -26.87 -4.06 0.80
C TYR A 471 -27.33 -3.17 1.97
N MET A 472 -28.54 -3.37 2.49
CA MET A 472 -28.97 -2.69 3.70
C MET A 472 -28.00 -2.99 4.85
N SER A 473 -27.45 -1.94 5.44
CA SER A 473 -26.41 -2.04 6.46
C SER A 473 -26.72 -1.12 7.63
N TYR A 474 -26.57 -1.62 8.85
CA TYR A 474 -26.70 -0.83 10.07
C TYR A 474 -25.86 -1.41 11.20
N VAL A 475 -25.64 -0.59 12.23
CA VAL A 475 -24.95 -1.01 13.45
C VAL A 475 -25.90 -0.87 14.63
N GLU A 476 -26.13 -1.96 15.36
CA GLU A 476 -26.69 -1.89 16.72
C GLU A 476 -25.56 -1.63 17.70
N TYR A 477 -25.73 -0.70 18.63
CA TYR A 477 -24.70 -0.36 19.60
C TYR A 477 -25.29 0.15 20.93
N VAL A 478 -24.51 0.02 22.00
CA VAL A 478 -24.86 0.55 23.32
C VAL A 478 -24.42 2.00 23.43
N ASN A 479 -25.35 2.93 23.48
CA ASN A 479 -25.10 4.38 23.53
C ASN A 479 -24.49 4.85 24.87
N GLU A 480 -24.29 6.14 25.05
CA GLU A 480 -23.74 6.73 26.28
C GLU A 480 -24.67 6.58 27.52
N LYS A 481 -25.96 6.35 27.30
CA LYS A 481 -26.95 6.11 28.36
C LYS A 481 -27.13 4.63 28.71
N ASP A 482 -26.25 3.76 28.16
CA ASP A 482 -26.34 2.31 28.24
C ASP A 482 -27.65 1.73 27.65
N GLU A 483 -28.21 2.41 26.64
CA GLU A 483 -29.39 1.96 25.89
C GLU A 483 -28.97 1.44 24.51
N LEU A 484 -29.72 0.46 24.00
CA LEU A 484 -29.53 -0.02 22.62
C LEU A 484 -29.99 1.05 21.63
N ALA A 485 -29.14 1.36 20.66
CA ALA A 485 -29.39 2.33 19.61
C ALA A 485 -28.98 1.76 18.24
N ILE A 486 -29.47 2.36 17.16
CA ILE A 486 -29.18 1.97 15.79
C ILE A 486 -28.48 3.13 15.07
N PHE A 487 -27.38 2.80 14.41
CA PHE A 487 -26.67 3.67 13.47
C PHE A 487 -26.90 3.13 12.06
N ASN A 488 -27.66 3.83 11.24
CA ASN A 488 -27.87 3.48 9.82
C ASN A 488 -26.67 3.94 9.00
N ILE A 489 -26.13 3.02 8.19
CA ILE A 489 -24.98 3.25 7.31
C ILE A 489 -25.44 3.77 5.97
#